data_cbf4e4ce921e74c9da007351dfd9ebc9
#
_entry.id   cbf4e4ce921e74c9da007351dfd9ebc9
#
_cell.length_a   1.000
_cell.length_b   1.000
_cell.length_c   1.000
_cell.angle_alpha   90.00
_cell.angle_beta   90.00
_cell.angle_gamma   90.00
#
_symmetry.space_group_name_H-M   'P 1'
#
loop_
_entity.id
_entity.type
_entity.pdbx_description
1 polymer ?
#
loop_
_entity_poly.entity_id
_entity_poly.type
_entity_poly.pdbx_seq_one_letter_code
_entity_poly.pdbx_strand_id
1 'polypeptide(L)'
;MEALGWNQYGGWRLGIRSFDHKRYYYYAHLRKNYPYQSGLEVGSVVQAGDVIGYLGRTGYSRTENTNNIDDPHLHFGLELIFDESQKDSNNEIWVSCYELVKFLNLNRCEAVKVEGTKEWKRLYGIKDPLVPVQPATPSQAGPAAESQAESQAGPQTDPLAGSQAEPQAGPQAES
;
A
#
# COMPACT_ATOMS: atom_id res chain seq x y z
N MET A 1 7.39 7.03 -0.93
CA MET A 1 7.13 5.69 -0.35
C MET A 1 7.81 5.63 1.01
N GLU A 2 7.09 5.34 2.07
CA GLU A 2 7.64 5.32 3.43
C GLU A 2 7.84 3.89 3.94
N ALA A 3 6.96 2.98 3.58
CA ALA A 3 7.03 1.59 4.02
C ALA A 3 6.68 0.61 2.89
N LEU A 4 7.40 -0.49 2.84
CA LEU A 4 7.15 -1.67 2.02
C LEU A 4 7.43 -2.91 2.86
N GLY A 5 6.74 -3.99 2.64
CA GLY A 5 7.07 -5.26 3.27
C GLY A 5 5.87 -6.07 3.72
N TRP A 6 6.18 -7.12 4.46
CA TRP A 6 5.22 -8.05 5.03
C TRP A 6 4.89 -7.71 6.48
N ASN A 7 3.63 -7.88 6.85
CA ASN A 7 3.26 -8.08 8.25
C ASN A 7 2.23 -9.22 8.40
N GLN A 8 2.07 -9.70 9.62
CA GLN A 8 1.24 -10.87 9.90
C GLN A 8 -0.22 -10.69 9.46
N TYR A 9 -0.80 -9.51 9.67
CA TYR A 9 -2.22 -9.24 9.42
C TYR A 9 -2.46 -8.71 8.01
N GLY A 10 -1.78 -7.65 7.61
CA GLY A 10 -1.94 -7.01 6.30
C GLY A 10 -1.30 -7.77 5.14
N GLY A 11 -0.45 -8.76 5.42
CA GLY A 11 0.30 -9.45 4.38
C GLY A 11 1.31 -8.54 3.70
N TRP A 12 1.43 -8.63 2.39
CA TRP A 12 2.18 -7.66 1.62
C TRP A 12 1.47 -6.30 1.66
N ARG A 13 2.16 -5.31 2.18
CA ARG A 13 1.64 -3.95 2.39
C ARG A 13 2.60 -2.88 1.89
N LEU A 14 2.07 -1.69 1.66
CA LEU A 14 2.86 -0.49 1.43
C LEU A 14 2.24 0.72 2.12
N GLY A 15 3.07 1.69 2.43
CA GLY A 15 2.68 2.97 3.02
C GLY A 15 3.31 4.14 2.30
N ILE A 16 2.52 5.18 2.06
CA ILE A 16 2.94 6.40 1.39
C ILE A 16 2.70 7.60 2.31
N ARG A 17 3.73 8.38 2.55
CA ARG A 17 3.63 9.66 3.24
C ARG A 17 3.44 10.79 2.23
N SER A 18 2.49 11.70 2.48
CA SER A 18 2.38 12.93 1.70
C SER A 18 3.60 13.85 1.92
N PHE A 19 3.88 14.75 0.97
CA PHE A 19 5.03 15.66 1.08
C PHE A 19 4.92 16.66 2.23
N ASP A 20 3.70 17.01 2.64
CA ASP A 20 3.46 17.86 3.81
C ASP A 20 3.54 17.10 5.14
N HIS A 21 3.84 15.80 5.10
CA HIS A 21 3.93 14.87 6.22
C HIS A 21 2.65 14.71 7.06
N LYS A 22 1.50 15.19 6.57
CA LYS A 22 0.24 15.21 7.33
C LYS A 22 -0.69 14.05 7.03
N ARG A 23 -0.39 13.25 6.01
CA ARG A 23 -1.23 12.12 5.58
C ARG A 23 -0.38 10.91 5.32
N TYR A 24 -0.87 9.77 5.80
CA TYR A 24 -0.29 8.47 5.51
C TYR A 24 -1.34 7.59 4.83
N TYR A 25 -1.00 7.05 3.69
CA TYR A 25 -1.85 6.17 2.90
C TYR A 25 -1.36 4.75 3.05
N TYR A 26 -2.22 3.88 3.53
CA TYR A 26 -1.93 2.48 3.78
C TYR A 26 -2.66 1.59 2.77
N TYR A 27 -1.94 0.60 2.25
CA TYR A 27 -2.48 -0.39 1.32
C TYR A 27 -1.99 -1.77 1.73
N ALA A 28 -2.91 -2.75 1.86
CA ALA A 28 -2.57 -4.09 2.31
C ALA A 28 -3.31 -5.18 1.51
N HIS A 29 -3.02 -6.44 1.85
CA HIS A 29 -3.47 -7.64 1.18
C HIS A 29 -3.05 -7.73 -0.29
N LEU A 30 -1.84 -7.23 -0.58
CA LEU A 30 -1.32 -7.24 -1.94
C LEU A 30 -0.99 -8.66 -2.40
N ARG A 31 -0.66 -8.79 -3.68
CA ARG A 31 -0.49 -10.07 -4.36
C ARG A 31 0.71 -10.87 -3.85
N LYS A 32 0.52 -12.17 -3.70
CA LYS A 32 1.60 -13.12 -3.47
C LYS A 32 2.62 -13.11 -4.61
N ASN A 33 3.91 -13.18 -4.28
CA ASN A 33 5.06 -13.25 -5.19
C ASN A 33 5.32 -12.01 -6.06
N TYR A 34 4.37 -11.11 -6.19
CA TYR A 34 4.51 -9.91 -7.01
C TYR A 34 3.58 -8.80 -6.49
N PRO A 35 3.84 -8.30 -5.28
CA PRO A 35 2.95 -7.34 -4.63
C PRO A 35 3.05 -5.93 -5.18
N TYR A 36 4.26 -5.51 -5.60
CA TYR A 36 4.57 -4.14 -5.98
C TYR A 36 4.86 -3.99 -7.45
N GLN A 37 4.69 -2.79 -7.96
CA GLN A 37 5.24 -2.38 -9.24
C GLN A 37 6.78 -2.46 -9.18
N SER A 38 7.41 -2.92 -10.26
CA SER A 38 8.86 -3.04 -10.34
C SER A 38 9.55 -1.69 -10.12
N GLY A 39 10.66 -1.72 -9.41
CA GLY A 39 11.46 -0.53 -9.12
C GLY A 39 10.94 0.34 -7.98
N LEU A 40 9.83 -0.03 -7.30
CA LEU A 40 9.40 0.66 -6.09
C LEU A 40 10.22 0.21 -4.89
N GLU A 41 10.74 1.19 -4.16
CA GLU A 41 11.50 1.03 -2.93
C GLU A 41 11.10 2.11 -1.90
N VAL A 42 11.51 1.94 -0.66
CA VAL A 42 11.38 3.00 0.36
C VAL A 42 12.15 4.22 -0.13
N GLY A 43 11.53 5.38 -0.07
CA GLY A 43 12.07 6.64 -0.63
C GLY A 43 11.55 6.96 -2.04
N SER A 44 10.98 6.00 -2.78
CA SER A 44 10.39 6.29 -4.09
C SER A 44 9.30 7.36 -4.00
N VAL A 45 9.32 8.28 -4.95
CA VAL A 45 8.26 9.27 -5.15
C VAL A 45 7.24 8.70 -6.13
N VAL A 46 5.97 8.80 -5.78
CA VAL A 46 4.84 8.38 -6.62
C VAL A 46 3.86 9.52 -6.79
N GLN A 47 3.16 9.54 -7.90
CA GLN A 47 2.11 10.51 -8.21
C GLN A 47 0.75 9.84 -8.19
N ALA A 48 -0.30 10.62 -7.97
CA ALA A 48 -1.67 10.12 -8.07
C ALA A 48 -1.89 9.46 -9.44
N GLY A 49 -2.48 8.25 -9.43
CA GLY A 49 -2.71 7.44 -10.62
C GLY A 49 -1.56 6.51 -11.02
N ASP A 50 -0.39 6.59 -10.39
CA ASP A 50 0.66 5.58 -10.60
C ASP A 50 0.19 4.20 -10.13
N VAL A 51 0.55 3.18 -10.90
CA VAL A 51 0.39 1.80 -10.47
C VAL A 51 1.49 1.50 -9.45
N ILE A 52 1.10 1.30 -8.20
CA ILE A 52 2.03 1.08 -7.09
C ILE A 52 2.11 -0.37 -6.65
N GLY A 53 1.11 -1.18 -7.01
CA GLY A 53 1.06 -2.58 -6.63
C GLY A 53 -0.16 -3.30 -7.16
N TYR A 54 -0.30 -4.54 -6.78
CA TYR A 54 -1.30 -5.45 -7.31
C TYR A 54 -2.14 -6.07 -6.21
N LEU A 55 -3.44 -6.04 -6.42
CA LEU A 55 -4.41 -6.63 -5.51
C LEU A 55 -4.19 -8.13 -5.34
N GLY A 56 -4.32 -8.62 -4.12
CA GLY A 56 -4.17 -10.01 -3.77
C GLY A 56 -5.04 -10.46 -2.61
N ARG A 57 -4.55 -11.45 -1.86
CA ARG A 57 -5.22 -12.10 -0.73
C ARG A 57 -4.22 -12.45 0.39
N THR A 58 -3.07 -11.80 0.42
CA THR A 58 -2.04 -12.09 1.44
C THR A 58 -2.40 -11.50 2.78
N GLY A 59 -1.93 -12.13 3.86
CA GLY A 59 -2.13 -11.68 5.23
C GLY A 59 -2.70 -12.76 6.14
N TYR A 60 -2.99 -12.40 7.38
CA TYR A 60 -3.45 -13.27 8.47
C TYR A 60 -2.61 -14.54 8.62
N SER A 61 -1.29 -14.42 8.42
CA SER A 61 -0.33 -15.51 8.51
C SER A 61 1.01 -15.02 9.05
N ARG A 62 1.61 -15.80 9.96
CA ARG A 62 2.98 -15.58 10.41
C ARG A 62 4.01 -15.93 9.34
N THR A 63 3.62 -16.80 8.40
CA THR A 63 4.47 -17.19 7.28
C THR A 63 4.31 -16.14 6.19
N GLU A 64 5.43 -15.51 5.84
CA GLU A 64 5.49 -14.53 4.76
C GLU A 64 4.96 -15.09 3.43
N ASN A 65 4.44 -14.22 2.60
CA ASN A 65 4.00 -14.55 1.25
C ASN A 65 2.89 -15.62 1.19
N THR A 66 2.01 -15.65 2.18
CA THR A 66 0.89 -16.60 2.28
C THR A 66 -0.43 -15.92 1.93
N ASN A 67 -1.20 -16.56 1.04
CA ASN A 67 -2.60 -16.21 0.79
C ASN A 67 -3.49 -16.89 1.82
N ASN A 68 -4.01 -16.14 2.77
CA ASN A 68 -4.89 -16.65 3.83
C ASN A 68 -6.18 -15.84 3.99
N ILE A 69 -6.55 -15.11 2.95
CA ILE A 69 -7.79 -14.35 2.84
C ILE A 69 -8.63 -14.99 1.74
N ASP A 70 -9.90 -15.22 2.00
CA ASP A 70 -10.79 -15.92 1.06
C ASP A 70 -11.09 -15.07 -0.17
N ASP A 71 -11.55 -13.83 0.03
CA ASP A 71 -11.90 -12.92 -1.05
C ASP A 71 -10.83 -11.87 -1.30
N PRO A 72 -10.34 -11.72 -2.55
CA PRO A 72 -9.40 -10.64 -2.88
C PRO A 72 -10.04 -9.27 -2.63
N HIS A 73 -9.43 -8.50 -1.76
CA HIS A 73 -9.84 -7.11 -1.53
C HIS A 73 -8.63 -6.23 -1.20
N LEU A 74 -8.78 -4.93 -1.41
CA LEU A 74 -7.80 -3.95 -0.99
C LEU A 74 -8.18 -3.43 0.40
N HIS A 75 -7.30 -3.62 1.35
CA HIS A 75 -7.37 -2.87 2.59
C HIS A 75 -6.69 -1.52 2.35
N PHE A 76 -7.48 -0.45 2.36
CA PHE A 76 -7.02 0.91 2.17
C PHE A 76 -7.31 1.74 3.41
N GLY A 77 -6.31 2.47 3.89
CA GLY A 77 -6.42 3.39 5.01
C GLY A 77 -5.85 4.77 4.70
N LEU A 78 -6.41 5.78 5.30
CA LEU A 78 -5.90 7.14 5.32
C LEU A 78 -5.80 7.60 6.78
N GLU A 79 -4.57 7.81 7.23
CA GLU A 79 -4.28 8.35 8.55
C GLU A 79 -3.92 9.83 8.45
N LEU A 80 -4.45 10.63 9.39
CA LEU A 80 -4.08 12.03 9.57
C LEU A 80 -3.01 12.13 10.65
N ILE A 81 -1.92 12.82 10.33
CA ILE A 81 -0.77 12.96 11.22
C ILE A 81 -0.61 14.44 11.56
N PHE A 82 -0.85 14.77 12.81
CA PHE A 82 -0.66 16.11 13.34
C PHE A 82 0.70 16.24 14.06
N ASP A 83 1.19 15.13 14.58
CA ASP A 83 2.48 15.02 15.26
C ASP A 83 3.09 13.64 15.00
N GLU A 84 4.41 13.54 14.81
CA GLU A 84 5.08 12.27 14.49
C GLU A 84 4.97 11.24 15.63
N SER A 85 4.83 11.67 16.89
CA SER A 85 4.63 10.76 18.00
C SER A 85 3.27 10.04 17.98
N GLN A 86 2.31 10.57 17.22
CA GLN A 86 0.99 9.99 17.05
C GLN A 86 1.02 8.74 16.18
N LYS A 87 1.87 8.71 15.17
CA LYS A 87 1.88 7.72 14.09
C LYS A 87 2.09 6.27 14.58
N ASP A 88 2.92 6.07 15.57
CA ASP A 88 3.25 4.73 16.08
C ASP A 88 2.70 4.53 17.50
N SER A 89 1.60 5.21 17.83
CA SER A 89 0.99 5.20 19.15
C SER A 89 -0.48 4.75 19.11
N ASN A 90 -1.11 4.68 20.26
CA ASN A 90 -2.56 4.42 20.36
C ASN A 90 -3.41 5.65 19.97
N ASN A 91 -2.80 6.73 19.49
CA ASN A 91 -3.47 7.99 19.14
C ASN A 91 -3.58 8.18 17.63
N GLU A 92 -3.48 7.11 16.84
CA GLU A 92 -3.70 7.13 15.40
C GLU A 92 -5.09 7.65 15.04
N ILE A 93 -5.18 8.50 14.03
CA ILE A 93 -6.44 9.06 13.55
C ILE A 93 -6.71 8.56 12.14
N TRP A 94 -7.43 7.45 12.03
CA TRP A 94 -7.87 6.89 10.76
C TRP A 94 -9.17 7.51 10.30
N VAL A 95 -9.20 7.90 9.02
CA VAL A 95 -10.35 8.54 8.38
C VAL A 95 -11.25 7.49 7.75
N SER A 96 -12.57 7.66 7.85
CA SER A 96 -13.49 6.85 7.05
C SER A 96 -13.29 7.14 5.56
N CYS A 97 -12.83 6.14 4.81
CA CYS A 97 -12.48 6.28 3.39
C CYS A 97 -13.64 5.97 2.44
N TYR A 98 -14.84 5.66 2.92
CA TYR A 98 -15.93 5.17 2.07
C TYR A 98 -16.30 6.14 0.94
N GLU A 99 -16.60 7.39 1.26
CA GLU A 99 -16.96 8.40 0.25
C GLU A 99 -15.75 8.79 -0.62
N LEU A 100 -14.55 8.81 -0.04
CA LEU A 100 -13.32 9.02 -0.79
C LEU A 100 -13.10 7.94 -1.84
N VAL A 101 -13.28 6.68 -1.47
CA VAL A 101 -13.11 5.54 -2.41
C VAL A 101 -14.16 5.57 -3.50
N LYS A 102 -15.40 5.95 -3.19
CA LYS A 102 -16.45 6.15 -4.22
C LYS A 102 -16.05 7.24 -5.21
N PHE A 103 -15.58 8.39 -4.73
CA PHE A 103 -15.09 9.47 -5.56
C PHE A 103 -13.92 9.03 -6.44
N LEU A 104 -12.91 8.36 -5.87
CA LEU A 104 -11.76 7.86 -6.61
C LEU A 104 -12.16 6.83 -7.67
N ASN A 105 -13.16 5.99 -7.39
CA ASN A 105 -13.65 5.03 -8.37
C ASN A 105 -14.30 5.68 -9.59
N LEU A 106 -14.95 6.83 -9.43
CA LEU A 106 -15.49 7.62 -10.53
C LEU A 106 -14.40 8.36 -11.33
N ASN A 107 -13.27 8.62 -10.70
CA ASN A 107 -12.16 9.40 -11.26
C ASN A 107 -10.90 8.55 -11.46
N ARG A 108 -11.06 7.29 -11.86
CA ARG A 108 -9.94 6.38 -12.06
C ARG A 108 -9.04 6.82 -13.20
N CYS A 109 -7.73 6.69 -13.00
CA CYS A 109 -6.78 6.73 -14.09
C CYS A 109 -6.81 5.40 -14.85
N GLU A 110 -6.86 5.47 -16.16
CA GLU A 110 -6.73 4.28 -16.98
C GLU A 110 -5.29 3.74 -16.93
N ALA A 111 -5.19 2.43 -16.81
CA ALA A 111 -3.91 1.73 -16.84
C ALA A 111 -3.94 0.63 -17.90
N VAL A 112 -2.81 0.44 -18.54
CA VAL A 112 -2.62 -0.58 -19.57
C VAL A 112 -1.52 -1.55 -19.17
N LYS A 113 -1.68 -2.81 -19.56
CA LYS A 113 -0.67 -3.83 -19.35
C LYS A 113 0.55 -3.55 -20.22
N VAL A 114 1.74 -3.67 -19.64
CA VAL A 114 2.98 -3.64 -20.39
C VAL A 114 3.21 -5.01 -21.03
N GLU A 115 3.26 -5.05 -22.35
CA GLU A 115 3.38 -6.28 -23.10
C GLU A 115 4.64 -7.08 -22.72
N GLY A 116 4.52 -8.40 -22.64
CA GLY A 116 5.62 -9.29 -22.24
C GLY A 116 5.95 -9.29 -20.76
N THR A 117 5.25 -8.50 -19.94
CA THR A 117 5.50 -8.37 -18.50
C THR A 117 4.27 -8.67 -17.62
N LYS A 118 4.45 -8.65 -16.32
CA LYS A 118 3.35 -8.69 -15.33
C LYS A 118 2.91 -7.29 -14.89
N GLU A 119 3.47 -6.26 -15.50
CA GLU A 119 3.34 -4.88 -15.05
C GLU A 119 2.22 -4.14 -15.79
N TRP A 120 1.76 -3.08 -15.15
CA TRP A 120 0.81 -2.14 -15.68
C TRP A 120 1.36 -0.73 -15.53
N LYS A 121 1.01 0.16 -16.44
CA LYS A 121 1.35 1.57 -16.35
C LYS A 121 0.10 2.41 -16.61
N ARG A 122 0.03 3.57 -16.01
CA ARG A 122 -1.03 4.54 -16.32
C ARG A 122 -0.89 5.04 -17.76
N LEU A 123 -2.04 5.31 -18.38
CA LEU A 123 -2.08 5.79 -19.76
C LEU A 123 -1.74 7.27 -19.86
N TYR A 124 -2.20 8.07 -18.90
CA TYR A 124 -2.03 9.52 -18.87
C TYR A 124 -1.30 9.94 -17.60
N GLY A 125 -0.41 10.94 -17.74
CA GLY A 125 0.23 11.59 -16.59
C GLY A 125 -0.72 12.59 -15.93
N ILE A 126 -0.68 12.64 -14.61
CA ILE A 126 -1.29 13.71 -13.83
C ILE A 126 -0.20 14.71 -13.48
N LYS A 127 -0.42 15.99 -13.77
CA LYS A 127 0.45 17.08 -13.30
C LYS A 127 -0.12 17.60 -12.00
N ASP A 128 0.62 17.40 -10.92
CA ASP A 128 0.34 18.04 -9.65
C ASP A 128 1.36 19.17 -9.43
N PRO A 129 0.93 20.44 -9.43
CA PRO A 129 1.87 21.55 -9.26
C PRO A 129 2.50 21.61 -7.86
N LEU A 130 1.94 20.87 -6.90
CA LEU A 130 2.44 20.79 -5.53
C LEU A 130 3.49 19.69 -5.33
N VAL A 131 3.61 18.78 -6.31
CA VAL A 131 4.63 17.73 -6.27
C VAL A 131 5.94 18.27 -6.83
N PRO A 132 7.04 18.25 -6.06
CA PRO A 132 8.35 18.61 -6.58
C PRO A 132 8.70 17.75 -7.81
N VAL A 133 9.05 18.42 -8.90
CA VAL A 133 9.56 17.71 -10.09
C VAL A 133 10.93 17.16 -9.73
N GLN A 134 11.03 15.86 -9.49
CA GLN A 134 12.35 15.23 -9.41
C GLN A 134 12.92 15.14 -10.83
N PRO A 135 14.22 15.43 -11.02
CA PRO A 135 14.87 15.14 -12.28
C PRO A 135 14.72 13.65 -12.57
N ALA A 136 14.25 13.32 -13.77
CA ALA A 136 14.08 11.94 -14.21
C ALA A 136 15.38 11.17 -13.92
N THR A 137 15.33 10.21 -13.02
CA THR A 137 16.43 9.26 -12.83
C THR A 137 16.56 8.49 -14.15
N PRO A 138 17.74 8.47 -14.78
CA PRO A 138 17.92 7.69 -16.00
C PRO A 138 17.60 6.23 -15.68
N SER A 139 16.68 5.64 -16.42
CA SER A 139 16.39 4.21 -16.37
C SER A 139 17.72 3.46 -16.59
N GLN A 140 18.31 2.95 -15.53
CA GLN A 140 19.43 2.04 -15.64
C GLN A 140 18.87 0.66 -15.99
N ALA A 141 18.80 0.38 -17.26
CA ALA A 141 18.81 -0.99 -17.75
C ALA A 141 20.23 -1.54 -17.52
N GLY A 142 20.41 -2.32 -16.48
CA GLY A 142 21.64 -3.07 -16.22
C GLY A 142 21.29 -4.48 -15.73
N PRO A 143 22.14 -5.48 -16.00
CA PRO A 143 21.78 -6.89 -15.90
C PRO A 143 21.66 -7.38 -14.46
N ALA A 144 20.87 -8.44 -14.31
CA ALA A 144 20.64 -9.16 -13.06
C ALA A 144 21.93 -9.43 -12.28
N ALA A 145 21.96 -8.99 -11.04
CA ALA A 145 22.92 -9.45 -10.06
C ALA A 145 22.20 -10.30 -9.00
N GLU A 146 22.79 -11.45 -8.79
CA GLU A 146 22.31 -12.51 -7.89
C GLU A 146 22.22 -12.06 -6.44
N SER A 147 21.29 -12.69 -5.75
CA SER A 147 20.97 -12.55 -4.35
C SER A 147 22.15 -12.85 -3.42
N GLN A 148 22.36 -12.00 -2.43
CA GLN A 148 22.71 -12.44 -1.09
C GLN A 148 21.91 -11.61 -0.09
N ALA A 149 20.84 -12.19 0.40
CA ALA A 149 20.07 -11.67 1.50
C ALA A 149 20.67 -12.18 2.80
N GLU A 150 21.37 -11.33 3.53
CA GLU A 150 21.60 -11.55 4.94
C GLU A 150 20.55 -10.81 5.76
N SER A 151 19.81 -11.62 6.50
CA SER A 151 18.77 -11.29 7.43
C SER A 151 19.27 -10.42 8.58
N GLN A 152 18.72 -9.21 8.72
CA GLN A 152 18.62 -8.56 10.03
C GLN A 152 17.22 -7.95 10.15
N ALA A 153 16.26 -8.80 10.53
CA ALA A 153 14.95 -8.37 10.95
C ALA A 153 14.94 -8.19 12.47
N GLY A 154 15.05 -6.96 12.94
CA GLY A 154 14.59 -6.60 14.27
C GLY A 154 13.07 -6.68 14.33
N PRO A 155 12.46 -6.97 15.50
CA PRO A 155 11.00 -7.06 15.60
C PRO A 155 10.41 -5.66 15.45
N GLN A 156 9.84 -5.35 14.29
CA GLN A 156 8.93 -4.23 14.13
C GLN A 156 7.58 -4.64 14.71
N THR A 157 7.22 -4.05 15.84
CA THR A 157 5.88 -4.15 16.39
C THR A 157 4.95 -3.33 15.51
N ASP A 158 3.98 -3.98 14.90
CA ASP A 158 2.94 -3.33 14.10
C ASP A 158 1.92 -2.67 15.05
N PRO A 159 1.74 -1.35 15.01
CA PRO A 159 0.79 -0.65 15.87
C PRO A 159 -0.68 -1.00 15.59
N LEU A 160 -1.00 -1.62 14.45
CA LEU A 160 -2.37 -2.00 14.10
C LEU A 160 -2.93 -3.23 14.84
N ALA A 161 -2.15 -3.88 15.70
CA ALA A 161 -2.62 -5.07 16.43
C ALA A 161 -3.65 -4.78 17.54
N GLY A 162 -3.92 -3.51 17.85
CA GLY A 162 -4.73 -3.11 19.01
C GLY A 162 -6.16 -2.64 18.71
N SER A 163 -6.59 -2.45 17.49
CA SER A 163 -7.86 -1.76 17.21
C SER A 163 -8.69 -2.34 16.06
N GLN A 164 -8.84 -3.65 16.00
CA GLN A 164 -9.90 -4.22 15.17
C GLN A 164 -10.91 -4.96 16.04
N ALA A 165 -11.82 -4.20 16.66
CA ALA A 165 -13.14 -4.71 16.99
C ALA A 165 -13.96 -4.67 15.69
N GLU A 166 -14.17 -5.81 15.08
CA GLU A 166 -15.18 -5.96 14.03
C GLU A 166 -16.54 -5.53 14.60
N PRO A 167 -17.37 -4.76 13.87
CA PRO A 167 -18.75 -4.62 14.22
C PRO A 167 -19.40 -6.00 14.03
N GLN A 168 -19.77 -6.65 15.13
CA GLN A 168 -20.61 -7.83 15.11
C GLN A 168 -21.87 -7.51 14.33
N ALA A 169 -22.15 -8.32 13.30
CA ALA A 169 -23.42 -8.31 12.61
C ALA A 169 -24.53 -8.55 13.64
N GLY A 170 -25.43 -7.59 13.78
CA GLY A 170 -26.62 -7.72 14.60
C GLY A 170 -27.50 -8.86 14.08
N PRO A 171 -28.37 -9.44 14.94
CA PRO A 171 -29.18 -10.60 14.60
C PRO A 171 -30.16 -10.25 13.49
N GLN A 172 -30.21 -11.09 12.48
CA GLN A 172 -31.27 -11.07 11.47
C GLN A 172 -32.58 -11.36 12.20
N ALA A 173 -33.55 -10.44 12.13
CA ALA A 173 -34.89 -10.67 12.54
C ALA A 173 -35.59 -11.51 11.47
N GLU A 174 -35.97 -12.74 11.85
CA GLU A 174 -36.94 -13.53 11.12
C GLU A 174 -38.35 -12.91 11.29
N SER A 175 -39.01 -12.64 10.19
CA SER A 175 -40.48 -12.77 9.99
C SER A 175 -40.84 -12.47 8.54
#